data_aaeaa99d5e2df4c6f2935c1753f073b8
#
_entry.id   aaeaa99d5e2df4c6f2935c1753f073b8
#
_cell.length_a   1.000
_cell.length_b   1.000
_cell.length_c   1.000
_cell.angle_alpha   90.00
_cell.angle_beta   90.00
_cell.angle_gamma   90.00
#
_symmetry.space_group_name_H-M   'P 1'
#
loop_
_entity.id
_entity.type
_entity.pdbx_description
1 polymer ?
#
loop_
_entity_poly.entity_id
_entity_poly.type
_entity_poly.pdbx_seq_one_letter_code
_entity_poly.pdbx_strand_id
1 'polypeptide(L)'
;MGNTCVGKGTPEPEWFLIDASGQNRGLLATEIARGLMGKHKPTFTPGAYLRDIVVGINGRHLAIAPKRLDTKNYYAHSNFPGGLRTVGMRDQMRTYPDRVIRAAVWGMLPHNNWGRRLMKRLRIFAEAEHTHQAQSPKPVA
;
A
#
# COMPACT_ATOMS: atom_id res chain seq x y z
N MET A 1 -5.37 -33.57 -8.34
CA MET A 1 -5.24 -32.24 -8.96
C MET A 1 -6.29 -31.33 -8.35
N GLY A 2 -5.87 -30.29 -7.63
CA GLY A 2 -6.79 -29.34 -7.05
C GLY A 2 -7.49 -28.51 -8.14
N ASN A 3 -8.80 -28.58 -8.20
CA ASN A 3 -9.58 -27.71 -9.07
C ASN A 3 -9.41 -26.25 -8.61
N THR A 4 -8.81 -25.43 -9.45
CA THR A 4 -8.78 -23.99 -9.23
C THR A 4 -10.19 -23.45 -9.41
N CYS A 5 -10.87 -23.15 -8.33
CA CYS A 5 -12.19 -22.50 -8.37
C CYS A 5 -12.01 -21.04 -8.76
N VAL A 6 -12.05 -20.77 -10.05
CA VAL A 6 -12.23 -19.39 -10.53
C VAL A 6 -13.69 -19.03 -10.31
N GLY A 7 -13.97 -18.12 -9.38
CA GLY A 7 -15.33 -17.64 -9.14
C GLY A 7 -15.93 -17.08 -10.43
N LYS A 8 -17.09 -17.59 -10.83
CA LYS A 8 -17.86 -17.05 -11.94
C LYS A 8 -18.44 -15.69 -11.50
N GLY A 9 -17.91 -14.61 -12.05
CA GLY A 9 -18.34 -13.24 -11.80
C GLY A 9 -17.23 -12.36 -11.24
N THR A 10 -17.33 -11.05 -11.46
CA THR A 10 -16.47 -10.06 -10.80
C THR A 10 -17.01 -9.85 -9.39
N PRO A 11 -16.26 -10.22 -8.33
CA PRO A 11 -16.70 -9.96 -6.96
C PRO A 11 -16.88 -8.46 -6.75
N GLU A 12 -17.85 -8.09 -5.93
CA GLU A 12 -18.04 -6.71 -5.53
C GLU A 12 -16.80 -6.17 -4.82
N PRO A 13 -16.39 -4.93 -5.11
CA PRO A 13 -15.23 -4.31 -4.49
C PRO A 13 -15.51 -4.07 -3.00
N GLU A 14 -14.64 -4.56 -2.15
CA GLU A 14 -14.67 -4.28 -0.73
C GLU A 14 -13.70 -3.15 -0.39
N TRP A 15 -14.10 -2.33 0.56
CA TRP A 15 -13.28 -1.23 1.09
C TRP A 15 -12.76 -1.61 2.46
N PHE A 16 -11.45 -1.55 2.62
CA PHE A 16 -10.76 -1.85 3.87
C PHE A 16 -10.12 -0.59 4.42
N LEU A 17 -10.27 -0.37 5.73
CA LEU A 17 -9.62 0.69 6.48
C LEU A 17 -8.52 0.10 7.34
N ILE A 18 -7.30 0.63 7.21
CA ILE A 18 -6.14 0.21 8.00
C ILE A 18 -5.56 1.44 8.69
N ASP A 19 -5.39 1.35 10.02
CA ASP A 19 -4.72 2.39 10.80
C ASP A 19 -3.21 2.11 10.85
N ALA A 20 -2.42 3.08 10.41
CA ALA A 20 -0.96 3.01 10.43
C ALA A 20 -0.35 3.42 11.77
N SER A 21 -1.14 3.95 12.70
CA SER A 21 -0.67 4.47 13.97
C SER A 21 0.05 3.38 14.80
N GLY A 22 1.29 3.64 15.17
CA GLY A 22 2.10 2.73 15.97
C GLY A 22 2.52 1.43 15.28
N GLN A 23 2.09 1.19 14.04
CA GLN A 23 2.46 -0.02 13.31
C GLN A 23 3.84 0.08 12.67
N ASN A 24 4.54 -1.05 12.60
CA ASN A 24 5.79 -1.14 11.85
C ASN A 24 5.52 -1.05 10.35
N ARG A 25 6.28 -0.20 9.65
CA ARG A 25 6.16 0.01 8.21
C ARG A 25 6.10 -1.29 7.39
N GLY A 26 6.92 -2.30 7.75
CA GLY A 26 6.99 -3.58 7.02
C GLY A 26 5.73 -4.40 7.22
N LEU A 27 5.23 -4.53 8.45
CA LEU A 27 4.01 -5.26 8.77
C LEU A 27 2.80 -4.60 8.09
N LEU A 28 2.65 -3.29 8.26
CA LEU A 28 1.60 -2.52 7.58
C LEU A 28 1.61 -2.73 6.06
N ALA A 29 2.78 -2.65 5.44
CA ALA A 29 2.90 -2.86 3.99
C ALA A 29 2.52 -4.29 3.57
N THR A 30 2.80 -5.30 4.40
CA THR A 30 2.41 -6.69 4.14
C THR A 30 0.89 -6.86 4.20
N GLU A 31 0.24 -6.28 5.19
CA GLU A 31 -1.22 -6.32 5.33
C GLU A 31 -1.92 -5.61 4.17
N ILE A 32 -1.46 -4.42 3.81
CA ILE A 32 -1.96 -3.67 2.65
C ILE A 32 -1.78 -4.49 1.37
N ALA A 33 -0.59 -5.05 1.13
CA ALA A 33 -0.33 -5.84 -0.07
C ALA A 33 -1.20 -7.10 -0.12
N ARG A 34 -1.41 -7.78 1.02
CA ARG A 34 -2.30 -8.94 1.15
C ARG A 34 -3.74 -8.58 0.81
N GLY A 35 -4.24 -7.44 1.33
CA GLY A 35 -5.58 -6.92 1.05
C GLY A 35 -5.76 -6.57 -0.43
N LEU A 36 -4.81 -5.81 -1.01
CA LEU A 36 -4.86 -5.42 -2.43
C LEU A 36 -4.83 -6.59 -3.40
N MET A 37 -4.03 -7.62 -3.10
CA MET A 37 -3.99 -8.84 -3.90
C MET A 37 -5.21 -9.75 -3.68
N GLY A 38 -5.95 -9.54 -2.59
CA GLY A 38 -7.10 -10.36 -2.23
C GLY A 38 -6.74 -11.76 -1.72
N LYS A 39 -5.53 -11.93 -1.16
CA LYS A 39 -5.07 -13.23 -0.63
C LYS A 39 -5.86 -13.74 0.58
N HIS A 40 -6.67 -12.89 1.20
CA HIS A 40 -7.56 -13.26 2.30
C HIS A 40 -8.84 -13.96 1.81
N LYS A 41 -9.16 -13.86 0.52
CA LYS A 41 -10.38 -14.45 -0.05
C LYS A 41 -10.13 -15.89 -0.52
N PRO A 42 -11.07 -16.80 -0.28
CA PRO A 42 -10.95 -18.20 -0.73
C PRO A 42 -10.93 -18.32 -2.27
N THR A 43 -11.48 -17.33 -2.98
CA THR A 43 -11.50 -17.27 -4.45
C THR A 43 -10.23 -16.68 -5.06
N PHE A 44 -9.18 -16.48 -4.24
CA PHE A 44 -7.92 -15.92 -4.72
C PHE A 44 -7.32 -16.79 -5.85
N THR A 45 -7.09 -16.15 -6.98
CA THR A 45 -6.36 -16.73 -8.11
C THR A 45 -5.28 -15.72 -8.55
N PRO A 46 -4.01 -16.13 -8.76
CA PRO A 46 -2.98 -15.24 -9.27
C PRO A 46 -3.42 -14.58 -10.58
N GLY A 47 -3.36 -13.25 -10.63
CA GLY A 47 -3.80 -12.48 -11.79
C GLY A 47 -5.30 -12.14 -11.81
N ALA A 48 -6.12 -12.71 -10.93
CA ALA A 48 -7.52 -12.33 -10.80
C ALA A 48 -7.68 -10.90 -10.28
N TYR A 49 -8.65 -10.19 -10.82
CA TYR A 49 -8.88 -8.79 -10.53
C TYR A 49 -10.01 -8.61 -9.51
N LEU A 50 -9.70 -8.75 -8.22
CA LEU A 50 -10.68 -8.75 -7.13
C LEU A 50 -11.25 -7.35 -6.79
N ARG A 51 -10.68 -6.27 -7.33
CA ARG A 51 -11.15 -4.89 -7.20
C ARG A 51 -11.18 -4.29 -5.78
N ASP A 52 -10.61 -4.92 -4.78
CA ASP A 52 -10.60 -4.40 -3.41
C ASP A 52 -9.79 -3.11 -3.30
N ILE A 53 -10.24 -2.21 -2.43
CA ILE A 53 -9.63 -0.89 -2.22
C ILE A 53 -9.19 -0.81 -0.75
N VAL A 54 -7.97 -0.34 -0.54
CA VAL A 54 -7.41 -0.18 0.80
C VAL A 54 -7.20 1.31 1.09
N VAL A 55 -7.77 1.76 2.19
CA VAL A 55 -7.62 3.10 2.73
C VAL A 55 -6.74 3.03 3.98
N GLY A 56 -5.56 3.64 3.94
CA GLY A 56 -4.67 3.78 5.09
C GLY A 56 -4.81 5.16 5.71
N ILE A 57 -4.96 5.24 7.02
CA ILE A 57 -5.01 6.49 7.78
C ILE A 57 -3.81 6.60 8.72
N ASN A 58 -3.59 7.80 9.28
CA ASN A 58 -2.51 8.08 10.24
C ASN A 58 -1.10 7.77 9.72
N GLY A 59 -0.84 7.99 8.44
CA GLY A 59 0.47 7.70 7.83
C GLY A 59 1.67 8.42 8.46
N ARG A 60 1.44 9.53 9.16
CA ARG A 60 2.48 10.27 9.90
C ARG A 60 2.92 9.57 11.19
N HIS A 61 2.03 8.79 11.81
CA HIS A 61 2.26 8.15 13.11
C HIS A 61 2.83 6.73 13.00
N LEU A 62 3.46 6.44 11.86
CA LEU A 62 4.09 5.16 11.60
C LEU A 62 5.28 4.92 12.53
N ALA A 63 5.37 3.73 13.14
CA ALA A 63 6.51 3.36 13.97
C ALA A 63 7.70 2.97 13.09
N ILE A 64 8.75 3.81 13.10
CA ILE A 64 9.97 3.57 12.35
C ILE A 64 11.16 3.65 13.31
N ALA A 65 12.03 2.64 13.28
CA ALA A 65 13.24 2.64 14.09
C ALA A 65 14.15 3.83 13.72
N PRO A 66 14.70 4.58 14.70
CA PRO A 66 15.52 5.77 14.45
C PRO A 66 16.68 5.52 13.49
N LYS A 67 17.36 4.39 13.63
CA LYS A 67 18.47 3.98 12.75
C LYS A 67 18.03 3.91 11.27
N ARG A 68 16.80 3.50 10.98
CA ARG A 68 16.27 3.43 9.61
C ARG A 68 15.92 4.80 9.04
N LEU A 69 15.45 5.73 9.88
CA LEU A 69 15.17 7.10 9.48
C LEU A 69 16.42 7.80 8.94
N ASP A 70 17.59 7.50 9.52
CA ASP A 70 18.85 8.14 9.15
C ASP A 70 19.56 7.42 7.99
N THR A 71 19.41 6.10 7.89
CA THR A 71 20.16 5.31 6.89
C THR A 71 19.40 5.16 5.57
N LYS A 72 18.06 5.17 5.57
CA LYS A 72 17.26 4.89 4.38
C LYS A 72 17.11 6.13 3.50
N ASN A 73 17.51 5.99 2.23
CA ASN A 73 17.34 7.02 1.21
C ASN A 73 16.39 6.54 0.10
N TYR A 74 15.68 7.49 -0.49
CA TYR A 74 14.85 7.31 -1.69
C TYR A 74 15.51 8.02 -2.85
N TYR A 75 15.57 7.35 -3.99
CA TYR A 75 16.22 7.86 -5.20
C TYR A 75 15.17 8.10 -6.28
N ALA A 76 15.31 9.24 -6.96
CA ALA A 76 14.53 9.56 -8.15
C ALA A 76 15.47 10.12 -9.23
N HIS A 77 15.25 9.75 -10.48
CA HIS A 77 16.07 10.20 -11.61
C HIS A 77 15.19 10.88 -12.67
N SER A 78 15.60 12.03 -13.16
CA SER A 78 14.85 12.80 -14.16
C SER A 78 15.10 12.38 -15.60
N ASN A 79 15.91 11.34 -15.84
CA ASN A 79 16.38 10.87 -17.14
C ASN A 79 17.32 11.84 -17.90
N PHE A 80 17.83 12.87 -17.23
CA PHE A 80 18.86 13.77 -17.76
C PHE A 80 20.20 13.55 -17.06
N PRO A 81 21.35 13.84 -17.70
CA PRO A 81 22.64 13.77 -17.05
C PRO A 81 22.67 14.57 -15.75
N GLY A 82 23.18 13.96 -14.67
CA GLY A 82 23.20 14.59 -13.33
C GLY A 82 21.82 14.72 -12.65
N GLY A 83 20.77 14.10 -13.18
CA GLY A 83 19.40 14.21 -12.68
C GLY A 83 19.04 13.29 -11.50
N LEU A 84 20.00 12.67 -10.83
CA LEU A 84 19.77 11.86 -9.64
C LEU A 84 19.43 12.76 -8.44
N ARG A 85 18.27 12.50 -7.83
CA ARG A 85 17.84 13.15 -6.58
C ARG A 85 17.77 12.12 -5.47
N THR A 86 18.35 12.46 -4.34
CA THR A 86 18.33 11.63 -3.14
C THR A 86 17.57 12.35 -2.04
N VAL A 87 16.58 11.68 -1.45
CA VAL A 87 15.79 12.22 -0.33
C VAL A 87 15.88 11.24 0.83
N GLY A 88 16.31 11.71 2.00
CA GLY A 88 16.36 10.91 3.21
C GLY A 88 14.95 10.50 3.68
N MET A 89 14.84 9.36 4.34
CA MET A 89 13.55 8.86 4.84
C MET A 89 12.93 9.83 5.86
N ARG A 90 13.74 10.49 6.68
CA ARG A 90 13.29 11.49 7.66
C ARG A 90 12.57 12.66 6.98
N ASP A 91 13.16 13.21 5.91
CA ASP A 91 12.58 14.30 5.14
C ASP A 91 11.33 13.85 4.36
N GLN A 92 11.38 12.64 3.83
CA GLN A 92 10.24 12.06 3.12
C GLN A 92 9.04 11.87 4.04
N MET A 93 9.24 11.38 5.28
CA MET A 93 8.18 11.24 6.27
C MET A 93 7.58 12.56 6.70
N ARG A 94 8.41 13.61 6.80
CA ARG A 94 7.94 14.95 7.18
C ARG A 94 7.09 15.58 6.09
N THR A 95 7.48 15.41 4.81
CA THR A 95 6.84 16.09 3.68
C THR A 95 5.72 15.25 3.07
N TYR A 96 5.97 13.96 2.80
CA TYR A 96 5.04 13.06 2.11
C TYR A 96 5.09 11.65 2.73
N PRO A 97 4.45 11.43 3.89
CA PRO A 97 4.45 10.11 4.55
C PRO A 97 3.79 9.02 3.72
N ASP A 98 2.82 9.37 2.88
CA ASP A 98 2.16 8.45 1.96
C ASP A 98 3.14 7.76 0.99
N ARG A 99 4.17 8.47 0.53
CA ARG A 99 5.19 7.92 -0.39
C ARG A 99 6.03 6.84 0.28
N VAL A 100 6.30 6.97 1.59
CA VAL A 100 7.07 5.97 2.35
C VAL A 100 6.32 4.64 2.42
N ILE A 101 5.01 4.70 2.66
CA ILE A 101 4.15 3.51 2.70
C ILE A 101 3.97 2.95 1.29
N ARG A 102 3.68 3.79 0.30
CA ARG A 102 3.54 3.37 -1.11
C ARG A 102 4.77 2.66 -1.63
N ALA A 103 5.97 3.17 -1.34
CA ALA A 103 7.22 2.53 -1.75
C ALA A 103 7.41 1.16 -1.11
N ALA A 104 7.01 0.99 0.16
CA ALA A 104 7.07 -0.29 0.84
C ALA A 104 6.08 -1.30 0.24
N VAL A 105 4.85 -0.89 -0.02
CA VAL A 105 3.82 -1.73 -0.65
C VAL A 105 4.21 -2.10 -2.08
N TRP A 106 4.73 -1.15 -2.86
CA TRP A 106 5.19 -1.43 -4.22
C TRP A 106 6.27 -2.51 -4.27
N GLY A 107 7.22 -2.49 -3.32
CA GLY A 107 8.23 -3.53 -3.20
C GLY A 107 7.68 -4.94 -2.92
N MET A 108 6.44 -5.06 -2.42
CA MET A 108 5.78 -6.32 -2.10
C MET A 108 4.77 -6.77 -3.17
N LEU A 109 4.43 -5.89 -4.11
CA LEU A 109 3.55 -6.20 -5.23
C LEU A 109 4.34 -6.65 -6.45
N PRO A 110 3.75 -7.44 -7.37
CA PRO A 110 4.39 -7.79 -8.62
C PRO A 110 4.65 -6.55 -9.48
N HIS A 111 5.86 -6.43 -10.04
CA HIS A 111 6.31 -5.28 -10.82
C HIS A 111 5.86 -5.38 -12.29
N ASN A 112 4.57 -5.55 -12.51
CA ASN A 112 3.93 -5.66 -13.82
C ASN A 112 2.72 -4.72 -13.93
N ASN A 113 2.02 -4.76 -15.05
CA ASN A 113 0.82 -3.95 -15.27
C ASN A 113 -0.30 -4.24 -14.26
N TRP A 114 -0.40 -5.48 -13.78
CA TRP A 114 -1.35 -5.86 -12.75
C TRP A 114 -1.01 -5.18 -11.40
N GLY A 115 0.24 -5.23 -10.97
CA GLY A 115 0.69 -4.51 -9.75
C GLY A 115 0.46 -3.00 -9.83
N ARG A 116 0.68 -2.38 -11.00
CA ARG A 116 0.36 -0.95 -11.21
C ARG A 116 -1.14 -0.65 -11.04
N ARG A 117 -2.02 -1.56 -11.48
CA ARG A 117 -3.46 -1.44 -11.28
C ARG A 117 -3.84 -1.57 -9.80
N LEU A 118 -3.20 -2.48 -9.06
CA LEU A 118 -3.40 -2.62 -7.61
C LEU A 118 -2.96 -1.36 -6.87
N MET A 119 -1.81 -0.77 -7.20
CA MET A 119 -1.34 0.48 -6.58
C MET A 119 -2.29 1.66 -6.75
N LYS A 120 -3.05 1.72 -7.84
CA LYS A 120 -4.08 2.76 -8.04
C LYS A 120 -5.25 2.66 -7.05
N ARG A 121 -5.42 1.53 -6.37
CA ARG A 121 -6.46 1.28 -5.37
C ARG A 121 -6.03 1.52 -3.95
N LEU A 122 -4.76 1.82 -3.76
CA LEU A 122 -4.23 2.22 -2.47
C LEU A 122 -4.44 3.71 -2.27
N ARG A 123 -5.18 4.06 -1.22
CA ARG A 123 -5.40 5.43 -0.76
C ARG A 123 -4.76 5.58 0.61
N ILE A 124 -3.82 6.50 0.76
CA ILE A 124 -3.13 6.73 2.04
C ILE A 124 -3.32 8.19 2.41
N PHE A 125 -3.75 8.41 3.64
CA PHE A 125 -3.92 9.71 4.25
C PHE A 125 -2.92 9.91 5.38
N ALA A 126 -2.38 11.12 5.48
CA ALA A 126 -1.39 11.46 6.49
C ALA A 126 -2.00 11.48 7.90
N GLU A 127 -3.27 11.86 7.99
CA GLU A 127 -4.04 12.04 9.22
C GLU A 127 -5.20 11.03 9.29
N ALA A 128 -6.00 11.10 10.35
CA ALA A 128 -7.16 10.23 10.56
C ALA A 128 -8.31 10.55 9.59
N GLU A 129 -8.39 11.79 9.12
CA GLU A 129 -9.45 12.23 8.21
C GLU A 129 -9.23 11.69 6.80
N HIS A 130 -10.28 11.12 6.23
CA HIS A 130 -10.26 10.62 4.85
C HIS A 130 -11.55 10.99 4.09
N THR A 131 -11.46 11.12 2.79
CA THR A 131 -12.58 11.54 1.90
C THR A 131 -13.55 10.42 1.53
N HIS A 132 -13.29 9.18 1.97
CA HIS A 132 -14.02 7.98 1.57
C HIS A 132 -15.02 7.49 2.63
N GLN A 133 -15.66 8.40 3.37
CA GLN A 133 -16.65 8.04 4.40
C GLN A 133 -17.91 7.41 3.81
N ALA A 134 -18.35 7.91 2.65
CA ALA A 134 -19.54 7.42 1.96
C ALA A 134 -19.46 5.93 1.57
N GLN A 135 -18.24 5.39 1.39
CA GLN A 135 -18.00 3.99 1.05
C GLN A 135 -17.97 3.07 2.28
N SER A 136 -18.07 3.62 3.49
CA SER A 136 -18.07 2.88 4.76
C SER A 136 -17.00 1.79 4.81
N PRO A 137 -15.71 2.13 4.72
CA PRO A 137 -14.64 1.13 4.67
C PRO A 137 -14.61 0.31 5.97
N LYS A 138 -14.48 -1.01 5.83
CA LYS A 138 -14.44 -1.96 6.94
C LYS A 138 -13.07 -1.87 7.63
N PRO A 139 -13.00 -1.67 8.95
CA PRO A 139 -11.73 -1.73 9.66
C PRO A 139 -11.13 -3.14 9.58
N VAL A 140 -9.86 -3.21 9.25
CA VAL A 140 -9.08 -4.45 9.36
C VAL A 140 -8.40 -4.43 10.71
N ALA A 141 -8.72 -5.42 11.52
CA ALA A 141 -8.13 -5.61 12.84
C ALA A 141 -6.72 -6.15 12.76
#